data_518aa36d0ab804013666cd08dacdb709
#
_entry.id   518aa36d0ab804013666cd08dacdb709
#
_cell.length_a   1.000
_cell.length_b   1.000
_cell.length_c   1.000
_cell.angle_alpha   90.00
_cell.angle_beta   90.00
_cell.angle_gamma   90.00
#
_symmetry.space_group_name_H-M   'P 1'
#
loop_
_entity.id
_entity.type
_entity.pdbx_description
1 polymer ?
#
loop_
_entity_poly.entity_id
_entity_poly.type
_entity_poly.pdbx_seq_one_letter_code
_entity_poly.pdbx_strand_id
1 'polypeptide(L)'
;RSRGLGDVYKRQLTERFPSMDLVRFTNSGTEANMHALRIARAYTGKAKIIKTEGGYHGTTDVFEASVDPNIKKAGTLDQIKVIPESRGVSANALKDVIVTPFNDIQRTKKVIEENHQDVACMIIEPVMGSAGQITPDMEYLRFLREITEEYNIVLIFDEVVTGRLSTGGAQKFYGITPDITTLGKIIGGGTPVGAFGGKREIMDMYDPRQKKMYHSGTFNGNAVTMAAGLAAMEAYDASAVDYVNSLGTFFKEGVKAIFGRLGLDMRISGVGSIYNILFTNKDVKNYRDVAAAHEELNKILYLDLLVRGVFDAERGMFCMSTAMSRADVEFGLLTLEEALKDMLPVIADEAPKLFL
;
A
#
# COMPACT_ATOMS: atom_id res chain seq x y z
N ARG A 1 -3.63 -29.97 -23.99
CA ARG A 1 -4.51 -28.83 -23.63
C ARG A 1 -3.80 -27.55 -24.03
N SER A 2 -4.44 -26.74 -24.86
CA SER A 2 -3.97 -25.38 -25.13
C SER A 2 -3.95 -24.61 -23.81
N ARG A 3 -2.78 -24.17 -23.37
CA ARG A 3 -2.65 -23.29 -22.19
C ARG A 3 -3.01 -21.89 -22.67
N GLY A 4 -4.16 -21.38 -22.20
CA GLY A 4 -4.60 -20.02 -22.51
C GLY A 4 -3.69 -18.96 -21.89
N LEU A 5 -3.76 -17.71 -22.38
CA LEU A 5 -2.99 -16.55 -21.85
C LEU A 5 -3.07 -16.44 -20.32
N GLY A 6 -4.25 -16.71 -19.72
CA GLY A 6 -4.42 -16.70 -18.28
C GLY A 6 -3.51 -17.69 -17.53
N ASP A 7 -3.23 -18.86 -18.08
CA ASP A 7 -2.32 -19.83 -17.46
C ASP A 7 -0.86 -19.40 -17.60
N VAL A 8 -0.49 -18.76 -18.71
CA VAL A 8 0.83 -18.19 -18.91
C VAL A 8 1.08 -17.05 -17.90
N TYR A 9 0.11 -16.15 -17.79
CA TYR A 9 0.21 -15.02 -16.85
C TYR A 9 0.22 -15.45 -15.39
N LYS A 10 -0.58 -16.44 -15.00
CA LYS A 10 -0.51 -17.03 -13.64
C LYS A 10 0.89 -17.53 -13.31
N ARG A 11 1.52 -18.25 -14.25
CA ARG A 11 2.89 -18.74 -14.08
C ARG A 11 3.87 -17.59 -13.88
N GLN A 12 3.78 -16.54 -14.69
CA GLN A 12 4.63 -15.36 -14.56
C GLN A 12 4.50 -14.74 -13.16
N LEU A 13 3.27 -14.59 -12.63
CA LEU A 13 3.05 -14.05 -11.30
C LEU A 13 3.60 -14.98 -10.19
N THR A 14 3.39 -16.30 -10.30
CA THR A 14 3.91 -17.25 -9.30
C THR A 14 5.43 -17.38 -9.34
N GLU A 15 6.06 -17.16 -10.48
CA GLU A 15 7.52 -17.12 -10.60
C GLU A 15 8.12 -15.81 -10.05
N ARG A 16 7.35 -14.71 -10.06
CA ARG A 16 7.81 -13.39 -9.58
C ARG A 16 7.64 -13.22 -8.08
N PHE A 17 6.46 -13.56 -7.54
CA PHE A 17 6.11 -13.29 -6.14
C PHE A 17 6.35 -14.52 -5.25
N PRO A 18 7.34 -14.47 -4.34
CA PRO A 18 7.78 -15.65 -3.57
C PRO A 18 6.69 -16.35 -2.74
N SER A 19 5.68 -15.60 -2.29
CA SER A 19 4.57 -16.16 -1.50
C SER A 19 3.55 -16.96 -2.32
N MET A 20 3.56 -16.84 -3.66
CA MET A 20 2.48 -17.33 -4.51
C MET A 20 2.76 -18.70 -5.12
N ASP A 21 2.39 -19.78 -4.44
CA ASP A 21 2.31 -21.12 -5.05
C ASP A 21 1.15 -21.21 -6.06
N LEU A 22 0.04 -20.56 -5.73
CA LEU A 22 -1.17 -20.49 -6.53
C LEU A 22 -1.73 -19.07 -6.55
N VAL A 23 -2.36 -18.69 -7.68
CA VAL A 23 -2.95 -17.36 -7.89
C VAL A 23 -4.33 -17.44 -8.53
N ARG A 24 -5.22 -16.52 -8.16
CA ARG A 24 -6.53 -16.28 -8.77
C ARG A 24 -6.68 -14.82 -9.17
N PHE A 25 -7.33 -14.57 -10.31
CA PHE A 25 -7.63 -13.22 -10.78
C PHE A 25 -8.99 -12.74 -10.32
N THR A 26 -9.08 -11.44 -10.09
CA THR A 26 -10.27 -10.64 -9.83
C THR A 26 -10.25 -9.39 -10.73
N ASN A 27 -11.17 -8.44 -10.56
CA ASN A 27 -11.23 -7.25 -11.41
C ASN A 27 -10.69 -5.99 -10.72
N SER A 28 -10.37 -6.06 -9.44
CA SER A 28 -9.79 -4.95 -8.67
C SER A 28 -9.00 -5.44 -7.47
N GLY A 29 -8.15 -4.56 -6.91
CA GLY A 29 -7.47 -4.80 -5.62
C GLY A 29 -8.47 -4.99 -4.48
N THR A 30 -9.60 -4.26 -4.49
CA THR A 30 -10.69 -4.44 -3.51
C THR A 30 -11.21 -5.88 -3.51
N GLU A 31 -11.52 -6.43 -4.69
CA GLU A 31 -11.96 -7.82 -4.80
C GLU A 31 -10.87 -8.81 -4.37
N ALA A 32 -9.61 -8.52 -4.71
CA ALA A 32 -8.48 -9.36 -4.30
C ALA A 32 -8.37 -9.42 -2.77
N ASN A 33 -8.42 -8.28 -2.09
CA ASN A 33 -8.37 -8.20 -0.63
C ASN A 33 -9.60 -8.85 0.02
N MET A 34 -10.80 -8.65 -0.55
CA MET A 34 -12.01 -9.31 -0.09
C MET A 34 -11.88 -10.84 -0.12
N HIS A 35 -11.32 -11.39 -1.20
CA HIS A 35 -11.11 -12.83 -1.33
C HIS A 35 -9.97 -13.33 -0.46
N ALA A 36 -8.91 -12.55 -0.26
CA ALA A 36 -7.81 -12.86 0.66
C ALA A 36 -8.30 -12.95 2.12
N LEU A 37 -9.14 -12.00 2.56
CA LEU A 37 -9.78 -12.07 3.86
C LEU A 37 -10.71 -13.28 3.99
N ARG A 38 -11.53 -13.54 2.97
CA ARG A 38 -12.49 -14.64 2.98
C ARG A 38 -11.79 -16.00 3.07
N ILE A 39 -10.69 -16.20 2.33
CA ILE A 39 -9.94 -17.46 2.40
C ILE A 39 -9.19 -17.60 3.74
N ALA A 40 -8.67 -16.52 4.31
CA ALA A 40 -8.04 -16.55 5.63
C ALA A 40 -9.03 -16.97 6.72
N ARG A 41 -10.25 -16.42 6.68
CA ARG A 41 -11.35 -16.83 7.58
C ARG A 41 -11.73 -18.29 7.40
N ALA A 42 -11.85 -18.76 6.16
CA ALA A 42 -12.20 -20.16 5.88
C ALA A 42 -11.10 -21.15 6.30
N TYR A 43 -9.83 -20.76 6.14
CA TYR A 43 -8.69 -21.59 6.49
C TYR A 43 -8.49 -21.70 8.00
N THR A 44 -8.61 -20.60 8.72
CA THR A 44 -8.39 -20.55 10.18
C THR A 44 -9.63 -20.90 11.00
N GLY A 45 -10.83 -20.77 10.42
CA GLY A 45 -12.10 -20.89 11.17
C GLY A 45 -12.41 -19.70 12.08
N LYS A 46 -11.60 -18.62 12.02
CA LYS A 46 -11.71 -17.43 12.85
C LYS A 46 -12.36 -16.28 12.05
N ALA A 47 -12.88 -15.24 12.74
CA ALA A 47 -13.65 -14.19 12.11
C ALA A 47 -12.94 -12.83 12.04
N LYS A 48 -12.18 -12.47 13.07
CA LYS A 48 -11.61 -11.12 13.19
C LYS A 48 -10.41 -10.91 12.28
N ILE A 49 -10.17 -9.64 11.95
CA ILE A 49 -9.05 -9.17 11.16
C ILE A 49 -8.31 -8.07 11.92
N ILE A 50 -6.98 -8.08 11.82
CA ILE A 50 -6.15 -6.94 12.24
C ILE A 50 -5.70 -6.19 10.99
N LYS A 51 -5.82 -4.85 10.99
CA LYS A 51 -5.24 -3.94 9.99
C LYS A 51 -4.55 -2.76 10.68
N THR A 52 -3.72 -2.05 9.94
CA THR A 52 -3.09 -0.83 10.46
C THR A 52 -4.00 0.40 10.33
N GLU A 53 -3.93 1.32 11.29
CA GLU A 53 -4.57 2.64 11.20
C GLU A 53 -4.00 3.38 9.99
N GLY A 54 -4.86 3.95 9.15
CA GLY A 54 -4.46 4.60 7.90
C GLY A 54 -4.27 3.65 6.70
N GLY A 55 -4.32 2.32 6.91
CA GLY A 55 -4.16 1.34 5.82
C GLY A 55 -5.38 1.30 4.90
N TYR A 56 -5.16 1.29 3.58
CA TYR A 56 -6.21 1.20 2.57
C TYR A 56 -6.17 -0.15 1.86
N HIS A 57 -7.28 -0.89 1.93
CA HIS A 57 -7.40 -2.22 1.32
C HIS A 57 -8.64 -2.36 0.42
N GLY A 58 -9.16 -1.25 -0.07
CA GLY A 58 -10.35 -1.20 -0.91
C GLY A 58 -11.63 -0.87 -0.14
N THR A 59 -12.76 -0.92 -0.84
CA THR A 59 -14.03 -0.31 -0.44
C THR A 59 -15.08 -1.33 0.01
N THR A 60 -14.68 -2.40 0.69
CA THR A 60 -15.63 -3.25 1.40
C THR A 60 -15.80 -2.77 2.84
N ASP A 61 -16.95 -2.97 3.46
CA ASP A 61 -17.27 -2.50 4.81
C ASP A 61 -16.16 -2.74 5.84
N VAL A 62 -15.54 -3.94 5.78
CA VAL A 62 -14.47 -4.33 6.69
C VAL A 62 -13.20 -3.51 6.46
N PHE A 63 -12.91 -3.16 5.21
CA PHE A 63 -11.69 -2.43 4.85
C PHE A 63 -11.89 -0.91 4.89
N GLU A 64 -13.12 -0.41 4.82
CA GLU A 64 -13.46 1.00 5.09
C GLU A 64 -13.46 1.34 6.60
N ALA A 65 -12.62 0.65 7.35
CA ALA A 65 -12.38 0.85 8.76
C ALA A 65 -11.07 1.61 8.98
N SER A 66 -11.13 2.80 9.55
CA SER A 66 -9.96 3.62 9.91
C SER A 66 -8.94 3.80 8.77
N VAL A 67 -9.42 4.18 7.58
CA VAL A 67 -8.59 4.49 6.40
C VAL A 67 -8.01 5.89 6.51
N ASP A 68 -8.87 6.89 6.75
CA ASP A 68 -8.47 8.28 7.02
C ASP A 68 -9.23 8.81 8.26
N PRO A 69 -9.01 8.16 9.43
CA PRO A 69 -9.81 8.43 10.60
C PRO A 69 -9.52 9.81 11.20
N ASN A 70 -10.58 10.54 11.53
CA ASN A 70 -10.44 11.75 12.34
C ASN A 70 -9.80 11.40 13.70
N ILE A 71 -8.56 11.83 13.92
CA ILE A 71 -7.75 11.49 15.10
C ILE A 71 -8.44 11.89 16.41
N LYS A 72 -9.21 12.99 16.43
CA LYS A 72 -9.96 13.42 17.62
C LYS A 72 -11.04 12.39 18.03
N LYS A 73 -11.47 11.53 17.11
CA LYS A 73 -12.48 10.47 17.34
C LYS A 73 -11.86 9.09 17.47
N ALA A 74 -10.65 8.90 16.94
CA ALA A 74 -9.97 7.59 16.85
C ALA A 74 -9.42 7.07 18.19
N GLY A 75 -9.55 7.80 19.29
CA GLY A 75 -9.01 7.41 20.60
C GLY A 75 -7.51 7.60 20.70
N THR A 76 -6.89 6.98 21.71
CA THR A 76 -5.44 7.02 21.92
C THR A 76 -4.74 5.87 21.16
N LEU A 77 -3.41 5.93 21.01
CA LEU A 77 -2.64 4.82 20.44
C LEU A 77 -2.75 3.51 21.24
N ASP A 78 -3.00 3.60 22.55
CA ASP A 78 -3.19 2.43 23.41
C ASP A 78 -4.62 1.85 23.34
N GLN A 79 -5.58 2.64 22.83
CA GLN A 79 -6.98 2.27 22.68
C GLN A 79 -7.54 2.88 21.39
N ILE A 80 -7.10 2.37 20.25
CA ILE A 80 -7.57 2.84 18.95
C ILE A 80 -9.02 2.39 18.75
N LYS A 81 -9.88 3.36 18.44
CA LYS A 81 -11.28 3.11 18.05
C LYS A 81 -11.37 2.92 16.55
N VAL A 82 -12.07 1.90 16.13
CA VAL A 82 -12.41 1.68 14.72
C VAL A 82 -13.39 2.75 14.26
N ILE A 83 -13.00 3.52 13.25
CA ILE A 83 -13.82 4.61 12.69
C ILE A 83 -14.26 4.20 11.28
N PRO A 84 -15.58 4.23 10.96
CA PRO A 84 -16.01 4.01 9.56
C PRO A 84 -15.59 5.18 8.69
N GLU A 85 -15.11 4.87 7.48
CA GLU A 85 -14.71 5.87 6.49
C GLU A 85 -15.92 6.59 5.89
N SER A 86 -17.01 5.87 5.69
CA SER A 86 -18.23 6.41 5.10
C SER A 86 -19.50 6.05 5.89
N ARG A 87 -20.58 6.81 5.65
CA ARG A 87 -21.86 6.61 6.37
C ARG A 87 -22.55 5.29 6.03
N GLY A 88 -22.21 4.64 4.94
CA GLY A 88 -22.79 3.38 4.48
C GLY A 88 -22.18 2.13 5.12
N VAL A 89 -21.07 2.27 5.82
CA VAL A 89 -20.35 1.13 6.41
C VAL A 89 -21.16 0.54 7.58
N SER A 90 -21.38 -0.78 7.51
CA SER A 90 -22.14 -1.52 8.52
C SER A 90 -21.39 -1.59 9.86
N ALA A 91 -22.04 -1.13 10.94
CA ALA A 91 -21.48 -1.26 12.28
C ALA A 91 -21.21 -2.72 12.69
N ASN A 92 -21.95 -3.68 12.13
CA ASN A 92 -21.70 -5.10 12.39
C ASN A 92 -20.43 -5.60 11.72
N ALA A 93 -20.11 -5.13 10.51
CA ALA A 93 -18.86 -5.48 9.83
C ALA A 93 -17.63 -4.97 10.60
N LEU A 94 -17.74 -3.81 11.24
CA LEU A 94 -16.68 -3.21 12.03
C LEU A 94 -16.36 -3.94 13.34
N LYS A 95 -17.29 -4.77 13.87
CA LYS A 95 -17.03 -5.56 15.08
C LYS A 95 -15.94 -6.61 14.91
N ASP A 96 -15.69 -7.03 13.68
CA ASP A 96 -14.65 -8.00 13.35
C ASP A 96 -13.30 -7.34 13.05
N VAL A 97 -13.22 -6.00 13.10
CA VAL A 97 -12.00 -5.26 12.77
C VAL A 97 -11.28 -4.80 14.03
N ILE A 98 -9.99 -5.08 14.09
CA ILE A 98 -9.07 -4.57 15.10
C ILE A 98 -8.04 -3.72 14.39
N VAL A 99 -7.72 -2.55 14.95
CA VAL A 99 -6.79 -1.59 14.35
C VAL A 99 -5.57 -1.45 15.24
N THR A 100 -4.36 -1.51 14.64
CA THR A 100 -3.08 -1.27 15.31
C THR A 100 -2.32 -0.12 14.66
N PRO A 101 -1.41 0.56 15.35
CA PRO A 101 -0.54 1.52 14.71
C PRO A 101 0.53 0.79 13.88
N PHE A 102 0.93 1.38 12.75
CA PHE A 102 2.06 0.89 11.95
C PHE A 102 3.39 1.21 12.66
N ASN A 103 4.43 0.39 12.46
CA ASN A 103 5.76 0.54 13.08
C ASN A 103 5.76 0.57 14.64
N ASP A 104 4.75 0.00 15.28
CA ASP A 104 4.68 -0.10 16.74
C ASP A 104 4.59 -1.56 17.19
N ILE A 105 5.75 -2.16 17.46
CA ILE A 105 5.87 -3.56 17.87
C ILE A 105 5.13 -3.80 19.17
N GLN A 106 5.28 -2.93 20.17
CA GLN A 106 4.76 -3.19 21.51
C GLN A 106 3.22 -3.20 21.53
N ARG A 107 2.59 -2.21 20.87
CA ARG A 107 1.13 -2.13 20.78
C ARG A 107 0.55 -3.23 19.91
N THR A 108 1.19 -3.51 18.78
CA THR A 108 0.75 -4.59 17.88
C THR A 108 0.86 -5.95 18.56
N LYS A 109 1.95 -6.21 19.30
CA LYS A 109 2.13 -7.44 20.09
C LYS A 109 0.99 -7.61 21.10
N LYS A 110 0.73 -6.59 21.91
CA LYS A 110 -0.35 -6.61 22.91
C LYS A 110 -1.70 -6.94 22.26
N VAL A 111 -2.04 -6.27 21.16
CA VAL A 111 -3.30 -6.51 20.45
C VAL A 111 -3.40 -7.94 19.95
N ILE A 112 -2.33 -8.51 19.40
CA ILE A 112 -2.32 -9.89 18.93
C ILE A 112 -2.47 -10.85 20.09
N GLU A 113 -1.69 -10.72 21.16
CA GLU A 113 -1.75 -11.57 22.35
C GLU A 113 -3.14 -11.60 22.99
N GLU A 114 -3.84 -10.46 23.04
CA GLU A 114 -5.17 -10.34 23.60
C GLU A 114 -6.29 -10.92 22.72
N ASN A 115 -6.08 -11.02 21.39
CA ASN A 115 -7.14 -11.35 20.43
C ASN A 115 -6.88 -12.56 19.53
N HIS A 116 -5.69 -13.17 19.56
CA HIS A 116 -5.26 -14.19 18.58
C HIS A 116 -6.22 -15.38 18.42
N GLN A 117 -7.01 -15.69 19.45
CA GLN A 117 -7.99 -16.80 19.41
C GLN A 117 -9.07 -16.57 18.34
N ASP A 118 -9.43 -15.33 18.06
CA ASP A 118 -10.50 -14.94 17.14
C ASP A 118 -9.97 -14.36 15.82
N VAL A 119 -8.66 -14.05 15.73
CA VAL A 119 -8.06 -13.35 14.58
C VAL A 119 -7.71 -14.34 13.48
N ALA A 120 -8.35 -14.19 12.32
CA ALA A 120 -8.09 -14.96 11.12
C ALA A 120 -6.82 -14.51 10.40
N CYS A 121 -6.65 -13.21 10.27
CA CYS A 121 -5.53 -12.64 9.53
C CYS A 121 -5.13 -11.26 10.02
N MET A 122 -3.89 -10.90 9.69
CA MET A 122 -3.42 -9.52 9.71
C MET A 122 -3.10 -9.09 8.29
N ILE A 123 -3.68 -7.97 7.83
CA ILE A 123 -3.41 -7.39 6.52
C ILE A 123 -2.67 -6.07 6.68
N ILE A 124 -1.61 -5.89 5.90
CA ILE A 124 -0.85 -4.64 5.85
C ILE A 124 -0.48 -4.29 4.41
N GLU A 125 -0.34 -3.00 4.13
CA GLU A 125 0.49 -2.52 3.02
C GLU A 125 1.94 -2.51 3.52
N PRO A 126 2.91 -3.22 2.89
CA PRO A 126 4.31 -3.19 3.33
C PRO A 126 4.93 -1.79 3.33
N VAL A 127 4.47 -0.91 2.45
CA VAL A 127 4.64 0.55 2.54
C VAL A 127 3.24 1.13 2.50
N MET A 128 2.86 1.93 3.47
CA MET A 128 1.50 2.47 3.59
C MET A 128 1.24 3.52 2.52
N GLY A 129 0.68 3.09 1.37
CA GLY A 129 0.54 3.93 0.18
C GLY A 129 -0.41 5.10 0.37
N SER A 130 -1.57 4.87 0.97
CA SER A 130 -2.57 5.92 1.15
C SER A 130 -2.27 6.86 2.31
N ALA A 131 -1.49 6.41 3.28
CA ALA A 131 -1.13 7.16 4.47
C ALA A 131 0.25 7.83 4.37
N GLY A 132 0.58 8.44 3.23
CA GLY A 132 1.79 9.24 3.07
C GLY A 132 3.06 8.44 2.74
N GLN A 133 2.97 7.28 2.14
CA GLN A 133 4.10 6.42 1.72
C GLN A 133 5.03 6.05 2.90
N ILE A 134 4.45 5.72 4.06
CA ILE A 134 5.22 5.38 5.25
C ILE A 134 5.95 4.05 5.03
N THR A 135 7.27 4.10 5.16
CA THR A 135 8.11 2.89 5.03
C THR A 135 8.12 2.09 6.34
N PRO A 136 8.21 0.76 6.26
CA PRO A 136 8.27 -0.07 7.44
C PRO A 136 9.65 0.00 8.10
N ASP A 137 9.67 -0.03 9.43
CA ASP A 137 10.85 -0.42 10.17
C ASP A 137 11.08 -1.94 9.94
N MET A 138 12.30 -2.35 9.58
CA MET A 138 12.58 -3.76 9.25
C MET A 138 12.34 -4.71 10.44
N GLU A 139 12.56 -4.23 11.67
CA GLU A 139 12.26 -4.99 12.88
C GLU A 139 10.75 -5.24 13.01
N TYR A 140 9.92 -4.25 12.64
CA TYR A 140 8.47 -4.39 12.66
C TYR A 140 7.98 -5.46 11.66
N LEU A 141 8.50 -5.47 10.42
CA LEU A 141 8.10 -6.49 9.45
C LEU A 141 8.53 -7.90 9.87
N ARG A 142 9.75 -8.07 10.43
CA ARG A 142 10.21 -9.36 10.96
C ARG A 142 9.33 -9.81 12.11
N PHE A 143 9.10 -8.91 13.06
CA PHE A 143 8.20 -9.17 14.17
C PHE A 143 6.81 -9.62 13.71
N LEU A 144 6.21 -8.94 12.70
CA LEU A 144 4.90 -9.34 12.18
C LEU A 144 4.92 -10.76 11.61
N ARG A 145 5.98 -11.13 10.86
CA ARG A 145 6.09 -12.49 10.33
C ARG A 145 6.19 -13.51 11.46
N GLU A 146 7.05 -13.29 12.43
CA GLU A 146 7.30 -14.20 13.55
C GLU A 146 6.04 -14.38 14.41
N ILE A 147 5.41 -13.29 14.85
CA ILE A 147 4.25 -13.36 15.73
C ILE A 147 3.01 -13.94 15.02
N THR A 148 2.83 -13.69 13.73
CA THR A 148 1.71 -14.28 12.98
C THR A 148 1.89 -15.77 12.78
N GLU A 149 3.13 -16.26 12.61
CA GLU A 149 3.43 -17.70 12.61
C GLU A 149 3.18 -18.33 13.97
N GLU A 150 3.65 -17.71 15.04
CA GLU A 150 3.48 -18.20 16.41
C GLU A 150 2.00 -18.43 16.78
N TYR A 151 1.13 -17.47 16.40
CA TYR A 151 -0.29 -17.51 16.76
C TYR A 151 -1.22 -18.11 15.69
N ASN A 152 -0.66 -18.66 14.60
CA ASN A 152 -1.42 -19.19 13.47
C ASN A 152 -2.42 -18.16 12.91
N ILE A 153 -1.95 -16.94 12.68
CA ILE A 153 -2.64 -15.84 12.02
C ILE A 153 -2.12 -15.74 10.59
N VAL A 154 -3.00 -15.67 9.59
CA VAL A 154 -2.61 -15.51 8.20
C VAL A 154 -2.06 -14.10 7.98
N LEU A 155 -0.80 -13.95 7.60
CA LEU A 155 -0.22 -12.67 7.22
C LEU A 155 -0.52 -12.38 5.75
N ILE A 156 -1.20 -11.26 5.48
CA ILE A 156 -1.55 -10.80 4.13
C ILE A 156 -0.76 -9.54 3.82
N PHE A 157 0.04 -9.55 2.75
CA PHE A 157 0.61 -8.35 2.18
C PHE A 157 -0.29 -7.84 1.05
N ASP A 158 -0.85 -6.65 1.26
CA ASP A 158 -1.46 -5.88 0.19
C ASP A 158 -0.37 -5.19 -0.63
N GLU A 159 -0.02 -5.82 -1.74
CA GLU A 159 0.98 -5.32 -2.68
C GLU A 159 0.36 -4.67 -3.93
N VAL A 160 -0.87 -4.20 -3.82
CA VAL A 160 -1.55 -3.48 -4.92
C VAL A 160 -0.75 -2.23 -5.36
N VAL A 161 -0.05 -1.58 -4.42
CA VAL A 161 0.88 -0.47 -4.71
C VAL A 161 2.32 -0.95 -4.74
N THR A 162 2.74 -1.70 -3.74
CA THR A 162 4.14 -2.07 -3.51
C THR A 162 4.66 -3.18 -4.42
N GLY A 163 3.79 -3.85 -5.18
CA GLY A 163 4.18 -4.87 -6.18
C GLY A 163 5.16 -4.37 -7.24
N ARG A 164 5.33 -3.06 -7.37
CA ARG A 164 6.27 -2.41 -8.27
C ARG A 164 7.69 -2.18 -7.71
N LEU A 165 7.92 -2.34 -6.40
CA LEU A 165 9.20 -2.01 -5.77
C LEU A 165 10.36 -2.90 -6.20
N SER A 166 10.05 -4.14 -6.56
CA SER A 166 11.00 -5.09 -7.17
C SER A 166 10.27 -6.00 -8.15
N THR A 167 10.99 -6.88 -8.82
CA THR A 167 10.37 -7.90 -9.69
C THR A 167 9.46 -8.86 -8.92
N GLY A 168 9.58 -8.97 -7.61
CA GLY A 168 8.74 -9.78 -6.72
C GLY A 168 8.06 -8.96 -5.64
N GLY A 169 7.83 -7.65 -5.87
CA GLY A 169 7.16 -6.76 -4.95
C GLY A 169 7.97 -6.40 -3.71
N ALA A 170 7.28 -5.85 -2.70
CA ALA A 170 7.88 -5.49 -1.42
C ALA A 170 8.35 -6.73 -0.65
N GLN A 171 7.68 -7.85 -0.75
CA GLN A 171 8.10 -9.09 -0.10
C GLN A 171 9.52 -9.52 -0.49
N LYS A 172 9.86 -9.41 -1.78
CA LYS A 172 11.22 -9.68 -2.26
C LYS A 172 12.17 -8.54 -1.89
N PHE A 173 11.71 -7.29 -1.95
CA PHE A 173 12.52 -6.11 -1.63
C PHE A 173 12.97 -6.11 -0.17
N TYR A 174 12.08 -6.46 0.76
CA TYR A 174 12.36 -6.52 2.20
C TYR A 174 12.78 -7.90 2.71
N GLY A 175 12.67 -8.94 1.88
CA GLY A 175 13.01 -10.32 2.27
C GLY A 175 12.03 -10.93 3.29
N ILE A 176 10.77 -10.50 3.30
CA ILE A 176 9.71 -11.02 4.19
C ILE A 176 8.59 -11.60 3.34
N THR A 177 8.34 -12.90 3.47
CA THR A 177 7.32 -13.60 2.69
C THR A 177 6.03 -13.75 3.51
N PRO A 178 4.90 -13.17 3.07
CA PRO A 178 3.60 -13.36 3.70
C PRO A 178 2.99 -14.73 3.36
N ASP A 179 1.85 -15.05 3.96
CA ASP A 179 1.08 -16.25 3.61
C ASP A 179 0.22 -16.05 2.38
N ILE A 180 -0.29 -14.83 2.20
CA ILE A 180 -1.10 -14.39 1.04
C ILE A 180 -0.59 -13.03 0.57
N THR A 181 -0.56 -12.84 -0.74
CA THR A 181 -0.32 -11.54 -1.37
C THR A 181 -1.49 -11.16 -2.27
N THR A 182 -1.89 -9.90 -2.20
CA THR A 182 -2.86 -9.32 -3.13
C THR A 182 -2.18 -8.33 -4.06
N LEU A 183 -2.61 -8.28 -5.30
CA LEU A 183 -2.03 -7.49 -6.38
C LEU A 183 -3.12 -6.74 -7.15
N GLY A 184 -2.74 -5.68 -7.83
CA GLY A 184 -3.58 -4.86 -8.68
C GLY A 184 -2.76 -3.87 -9.50
N LYS A 185 -3.37 -2.80 -9.96
CA LYS A 185 -2.71 -1.68 -10.65
C LYS A 185 -1.74 -2.14 -11.77
N ILE A 186 -0.43 -2.11 -11.50
CA ILE A 186 0.63 -2.40 -12.48
C ILE A 186 0.46 -3.74 -13.19
N ILE A 187 -0.07 -4.76 -12.48
CA ILE A 187 -0.30 -6.09 -13.06
C ILE A 187 -1.39 -6.14 -14.13
N GLY A 188 -2.11 -5.05 -14.37
CA GLY A 188 -3.16 -4.97 -15.38
C GLY A 188 -2.72 -4.37 -16.71
N GLY A 189 -1.53 -3.77 -16.78
CA GLY A 189 -1.09 -3.09 -18.01
C GLY A 189 -2.06 -2.00 -18.49
N GLY A 190 -2.65 -1.25 -17.54
CA GLY A 190 -3.64 -0.20 -17.80
C GLY A 190 -5.10 -0.69 -17.83
N THR A 191 -5.36 -1.99 -17.66
CA THR A 191 -6.72 -2.55 -17.61
C THR A 191 -7.13 -2.90 -16.16
N PRO A 192 -8.46 -2.97 -15.87
CA PRO A 192 -8.96 -3.39 -14.57
C PRO A 192 -8.52 -4.81 -14.22
N VAL A 193 -7.88 -4.97 -13.05
CA VAL A 193 -7.40 -6.27 -12.56
C VAL A 193 -7.18 -6.23 -11.06
N GLY A 194 -7.37 -7.38 -10.45
CA GLY A 194 -6.81 -7.76 -9.17
C GLY A 194 -6.34 -9.21 -9.24
N ALA A 195 -5.49 -9.59 -8.33
CA ALA A 195 -5.11 -10.98 -8.12
C ALA A 195 -4.82 -11.21 -6.64
N PHE A 196 -5.09 -12.41 -6.18
CA PHE A 196 -4.67 -12.87 -4.86
C PHE A 196 -4.08 -14.27 -4.99
N GLY A 197 -3.05 -14.52 -4.24
CA GLY A 197 -2.34 -15.80 -4.24
C GLY A 197 -1.57 -15.99 -2.94
N GLY A 198 -1.10 -17.20 -2.71
CA GLY A 198 -0.40 -17.51 -1.48
C GLY A 198 -0.01 -18.98 -1.41
N LYS A 199 0.32 -19.42 -0.19
CA LYS A 199 0.68 -20.80 0.13
C LYS A 199 -0.37 -21.77 -0.40
N ARG A 200 0.07 -22.85 -1.00
CA ARG A 200 -0.79 -23.89 -1.59
C ARG A 200 -1.86 -24.39 -0.63
N GLU A 201 -1.49 -24.69 0.60
CA GLU A 201 -2.40 -25.20 1.63
C GLU A 201 -3.58 -24.27 1.93
N ILE A 202 -3.36 -22.96 1.86
CA ILE A 202 -4.40 -21.94 2.01
C ILE A 202 -5.23 -21.87 0.72
N MET A 203 -4.57 -21.76 -0.43
CA MET A 203 -5.23 -21.57 -1.71
C MET A 203 -6.03 -22.78 -2.18
N ASP A 204 -5.72 -23.97 -1.71
CA ASP A 204 -6.47 -25.22 -1.97
C ASP A 204 -7.89 -25.20 -1.38
N MET A 205 -8.22 -24.25 -0.48
CA MET A 205 -9.61 -23.99 -0.06
C MET A 205 -10.53 -23.65 -1.24
N TYR A 206 -9.96 -23.09 -2.33
CA TYR A 206 -10.68 -22.82 -3.59
C TYR A 206 -10.62 -23.97 -4.60
N ASP A 207 -10.11 -25.15 -4.24
CA ASP A 207 -10.16 -26.32 -5.13
C ASP A 207 -11.63 -26.73 -5.34
N PRO A 208 -12.15 -26.67 -6.58
CA PRO A 208 -13.55 -26.97 -6.84
C PRO A 208 -13.94 -28.43 -6.52
N ARG A 209 -12.96 -29.34 -6.45
CA ARG A 209 -13.18 -30.73 -6.06
C ARG A 209 -13.52 -30.86 -4.58
N GLN A 210 -13.01 -29.93 -3.74
CA GLN A 210 -13.27 -29.93 -2.29
C GLN A 210 -14.58 -29.22 -1.93
N LYS A 211 -15.13 -28.37 -2.80
CA LYS A 211 -16.38 -27.60 -2.60
C LYS A 211 -16.39 -26.77 -1.29
N LYS A 212 -15.24 -26.36 -0.80
CA LYS A 212 -15.13 -25.58 0.45
C LYS A 212 -15.43 -24.10 0.25
N MET A 213 -14.96 -23.54 -0.87
CA MET A 213 -15.15 -22.12 -1.19
C MET A 213 -15.52 -21.94 -2.66
N TYR A 214 -16.28 -20.88 -2.93
CA TYR A 214 -16.68 -20.48 -4.27
C TYR A 214 -16.03 -19.16 -4.66
N HIS A 215 -15.48 -19.11 -5.88
CA HIS A 215 -14.94 -17.90 -6.49
C HIS A 215 -15.39 -17.83 -7.94
N SER A 216 -16.17 -16.81 -8.27
CA SER A 216 -16.65 -16.54 -9.62
C SER A 216 -16.67 -15.03 -9.88
N GLY A 217 -16.55 -14.69 -11.13
CA GLY A 217 -16.68 -13.33 -11.66
C GLY A 217 -16.57 -13.41 -13.17
N THR A 218 -17.55 -12.84 -13.87
CA THR A 218 -17.68 -12.96 -15.35
C THR A 218 -16.43 -12.51 -16.07
N PHE A 219 -15.78 -11.46 -15.58
CA PHE A 219 -14.60 -10.88 -16.20
C PHE A 219 -13.28 -11.29 -15.54
N ASN A 220 -13.30 -12.17 -14.54
CA ASN A 220 -12.09 -12.65 -13.89
C ASN A 220 -11.17 -13.37 -14.89
N GLY A 221 -9.98 -12.83 -15.13
CA GLY A 221 -9.04 -13.40 -16.07
C GLY A 221 -9.47 -13.27 -17.52
N ASN A 222 -10.19 -12.20 -17.89
CA ASN A 222 -10.57 -11.93 -19.28
C ASN A 222 -9.34 -11.79 -20.18
N ALA A 223 -9.50 -12.15 -21.47
CA ALA A 223 -8.38 -12.25 -22.40
C ALA A 223 -7.64 -10.93 -22.63
N VAL A 224 -8.35 -9.80 -22.63
CA VAL A 224 -7.73 -8.46 -22.83
C VAL A 224 -6.82 -8.13 -21.67
N THR A 225 -7.33 -8.25 -20.44
CA THR A 225 -6.53 -8.00 -19.23
C THR A 225 -5.37 -8.98 -19.08
N MET A 226 -5.57 -10.26 -19.43
CA MET A 226 -4.48 -11.23 -19.36
C MET A 226 -3.37 -10.93 -20.37
N ALA A 227 -3.69 -10.48 -21.58
CA ALA A 227 -2.72 -10.07 -22.59
C ALA A 227 -1.98 -8.79 -22.18
N ALA A 228 -2.72 -7.76 -21.75
CA ALA A 228 -2.15 -6.49 -21.34
C ALA A 228 -1.25 -6.64 -20.10
N GLY A 229 -1.73 -7.38 -19.08
CA GLY A 229 -0.97 -7.63 -17.86
C GLY A 229 0.29 -8.45 -18.10
N LEU A 230 0.21 -9.52 -18.91
CA LEU A 230 1.38 -10.33 -19.29
C LEU A 230 2.45 -9.45 -19.95
N ALA A 231 2.07 -8.68 -20.97
CA ALA A 231 2.99 -7.80 -21.69
C ALA A 231 3.59 -6.71 -20.77
N ALA A 232 2.76 -6.10 -19.91
CA ALA A 232 3.22 -5.10 -18.96
C ALA A 232 4.23 -5.67 -17.96
N MET A 233 3.97 -6.88 -17.45
CA MET A 233 4.90 -7.51 -16.51
C MET A 233 6.16 -8.04 -17.20
N GLU A 234 6.12 -8.43 -18.48
CA GLU A 234 7.31 -8.72 -19.27
C GLU A 234 8.18 -7.47 -19.47
N ALA A 235 7.55 -6.33 -19.79
CA ALA A 235 8.24 -5.04 -19.93
C ALA A 235 8.75 -4.48 -18.60
N TYR A 236 8.11 -4.80 -17.49
CA TYR A 236 8.51 -4.37 -16.15
C TYR A 236 9.43 -5.41 -15.51
N ASP A 237 10.56 -5.63 -16.15
CA ASP A 237 11.65 -6.52 -15.73
C ASP A 237 12.57 -5.87 -14.67
N ALA A 238 13.67 -6.53 -14.32
CA ALA A 238 14.64 -6.00 -13.35
C ALA A 238 15.23 -4.66 -13.78
N SER A 239 15.53 -4.51 -15.06
CA SER A 239 16.12 -3.28 -15.63
C SER A 239 15.13 -2.11 -15.53
N ALA A 240 13.85 -2.34 -15.84
CA ALA A 240 12.80 -1.33 -15.72
C ALA A 240 12.56 -0.94 -14.24
N VAL A 241 12.58 -1.92 -13.33
CA VAL A 241 12.49 -1.67 -11.87
C VAL A 241 13.66 -0.81 -11.39
N ASP A 242 14.89 -1.18 -11.73
CA ASP A 242 16.10 -0.44 -11.34
C ASP A 242 16.07 0.98 -11.90
N TYR A 243 15.64 1.14 -13.15
CA TYR A 243 15.49 2.44 -13.78
C TYR A 243 14.50 3.35 -13.03
N VAL A 244 13.27 2.92 -12.78
CA VAL A 244 12.27 3.78 -12.11
C VAL A 244 12.65 4.05 -10.66
N ASN A 245 13.30 3.11 -9.97
CA ASN A 245 13.80 3.32 -8.62
C ASN A 245 14.97 4.30 -8.59
N SER A 246 15.83 4.31 -9.63
CA SER A 246 16.90 5.32 -9.77
C SER A 246 16.34 6.73 -9.97
N LEU A 247 15.31 6.88 -10.80
CA LEU A 247 14.58 8.16 -10.95
C LEU A 247 13.97 8.62 -9.62
N GLY A 248 13.38 7.70 -8.86
CA GLY A 248 12.83 8.01 -7.55
C GLY A 248 13.89 8.44 -6.54
N THR A 249 15.05 7.78 -6.51
CA THR A 249 16.18 8.20 -5.66
C THR A 249 16.65 9.60 -6.03
N PHE A 250 16.82 9.87 -7.33
CA PHE A 250 17.19 11.18 -7.84
C PHE A 250 16.17 12.27 -7.43
N PHE A 251 14.87 11.97 -7.56
CA PHE A 251 13.81 12.87 -7.10
C PHE A 251 13.91 13.16 -5.60
N LYS A 252 14.01 12.12 -4.77
CA LYS A 252 14.10 12.25 -3.30
C LYS A 252 15.27 13.13 -2.87
N GLU A 253 16.44 12.92 -3.46
CA GLU A 253 17.63 13.73 -3.17
C GLU A 253 17.47 15.17 -3.63
N GLY A 254 16.87 15.38 -4.79
CA GLY A 254 16.53 16.70 -5.31
C GLY A 254 15.58 17.47 -4.39
N VAL A 255 14.51 16.82 -3.91
CA VAL A 255 13.56 17.41 -2.94
C VAL A 255 14.26 17.81 -1.64
N LYS A 256 15.09 16.94 -1.08
CA LYS A 256 15.86 17.27 0.12
C LYS A 256 16.80 18.47 -0.07
N ALA A 257 17.44 18.54 -1.23
CA ALA A 257 18.29 19.68 -1.57
C ALA A 257 17.48 20.98 -1.72
N ILE A 258 16.26 20.93 -2.26
CA ILE A 258 15.35 22.06 -2.35
C ILE A 258 14.97 22.53 -0.94
N PHE A 259 14.55 21.61 -0.05
CA PHE A 259 14.23 21.97 1.33
C PHE A 259 15.41 22.69 2.02
N GLY A 260 16.62 22.15 1.90
CA GLY A 260 17.82 22.80 2.44
C GLY A 260 18.10 24.18 1.88
N ARG A 261 17.95 24.38 0.56
CA ARG A 261 18.15 25.72 -0.08
C ARG A 261 17.09 26.75 0.34
N LEU A 262 15.87 26.30 0.61
CA LEU A 262 14.76 27.15 1.05
C LEU A 262 14.68 27.35 2.55
N GLY A 263 15.58 26.71 3.33
CA GLY A 263 15.56 26.75 4.79
C GLY A 263 14.34 26.06 5.40
N LEU A 264 13.81 25.01 4.74
CA LEU A 264 12.63 24.27 5.17
C LEU A 264 13.03 22.95 5.87
N ASP A 265 12.49 22.71 7.05
CA ASP A 265 12.56 21.44 7.77
C ASP A 265 11.30 20.60 7.49
N MET A 266 11.19 20.09 6.26
CA MET A 266 10.09 19.26 5.81
C MET A 266 10.52 17.80 5.64
N ARG A 267 9.55 16.92 5.45
CA ARG A 267 9.83 15.48 5.27
C ARG A 267 9.42 15.00 3.87
N ILE A 268 10.22 14.08 3.35
CA ILE A 268 9.87 13.24 2.20
C ILE A 268 9.94 11.78 2.64
N SER A 269 8.80 11.10 2.60
CA SER A 269 8.65 9.68 2.89
C SER A 269 8.59 8.86 1.60
N GLY A 270 8.72 7.55 1.70
CA GLY A 270 8.64 6.64 0.56
C GLY A 270 9.94 5.96 0.19
N VAL A 271 9.84 5.03 -0.76
CA VAL A 271 10.94 4.18 -1.21
C VAL A 271 10.77 3.79 -2.68
N GLY A 272 11.88 3.48 -3.33
CA GLY A 272 11.91 3.05 -4.73
C GLY A 272 11.44 4.16 -5.65
N SER A 273 10.28 3.97 -6.26
CA SER A 273 9.74 4.88 -7.27
C SER A 273 8.49 5.65 -6.82
N ILE A 274 8.15 5.61 -5.52
CA ILE A 274 6.98 6.29 -4.96
C ILE A 274 7.38 7.06 -3.69
N TYR A 275 7.06 8.36 -3.67
CA TYR A 275 7.38 9.25 -2.56
C TYR A 275 6.22 10.17 -2.22
N ASN A 276 6.24 10.70 -1.00
CA ASN A 276 5.27 11.69 -0.53
C ASN A 276 6.00 12.86 0.12
N ILE A 277 5.62 14.07 -0.22
CA ILE A 277 6.07 15.29 0.44
C ILE A 277 5.11 15.61 1.58
N LEU A 278 5.64 15.87 2.75
CA LEU A 278 4.85 16.11 3.96
C LEU A 278 5.28 17.43 4.62
N PHE A 279 4.34 18.33 4.81
CA PHE A 279 4.53 19.59 5.53
C PHE A 279 4.55 19.32 7.06
N THR A 280 5.59 18.63 7.50
CA THR A 280 5.87 18.34 8.90
C THR A 280 7.38 18.27 9.13
N ASN A 281 7.85 18.69 10.30
CA ASN A 281 9.25 18.55 10.73
C ASN A 281 9.48 17.32 11.64
N LYS A 282 8.42 16.55 11.90
CA LYS A 282 8.50 15.34 12.73
C LYS A 282 8.86 14.12 11.88
N ASP A 283 9.48 13.13 12.53
CA ASP A 283 9.64 11.82 11.93
C ASP A 283 8.27 11.15 11.74
N VAL A 284 8.09 10.52 10.59
CA VAL A 284 6.81 9.91 10.20
C VAL A 284 6.96 8.40 10.31
N LYS A 285 6.30 7.81 11.30
CA LYS A 285 6.32 6.37 11.57
C LYS A 285 4.98 5.69 11.38
N ASN A 286 3.88 6.40 11.59
CA ASN A 286 2.53 5.86 11.50
C ASN A 286 1.55 6.92 10.95
N TYR A 287 0.31 6.52 10.73
CA TYR A 287 -0.73 7.40 10.19
C TYR A 287 -0.91 8.70 11.00
N ARG A 288 -0.80 8.66 12.35
CA ARG A 288 -1.02 9.85 13.18
C ARG A 288 0.04 10.92 13.01
N ASP A 289 1.24 10.53 12.63
CA ASP A 289 2.30 11.48 12.30
C ASP A 289 1.98 12.22 10.99
N VAL A 290 1.40 11.51 10.01
CA VAL A 290 0.93 12.10 8.74
C VAL A 290 -0.31 12.98 8.98
N ALA A 291 -1.27 12.51 9.75
CA ALA A 291 -2.49 13.27 10.09
C ALA A 291 -2.22 14.53 10.92
N ALA A 292 -1.03 14.64 11.51
CA ALA A 292 -0.56 15.85 12.21
C ALA A 292 0.20 16.82 11.29
N ALA A 293 0.44 16.48 10.03
CA ALA A 293 1.04 17.38 9.04
C ALA A 293 0.01 18.42 8.55
N HIS A 294 0.51 19.47 7.90
CA HIS A 294 -0.33 20.54 7.36
C HIS A 294 -0.93 20.14 6.00
N GLU A 295 -2.05 19.42 6.02
CA GLU A 295 -2.72 18.91 4.80
C GLU A 295 -3.11 20.03 3.83
N GLU A 296 -3.58 21.18 4.33
CA GLU A 296 -3.99 22.31 3.49
C GLU A 296 -2.82 22.86 2.66
N LEU A 297 -1.58 22.83 3.18
CA LEU A 297 -0.40 23.22 2.41
C LEU A 297 -0.11 22.22 1.27
N ASN A 298 -0.38 20.92 1.45
CA ASN A 298 -0.28 19.96 0.36
C ASN A 298 -1.28 20.25 -0.77
N LYS A 299 -2.51 20.66 -0.44
CA LYS A 299 -3.53 21.02 -1.44
C LYS A 299 -3.13 22.25 -2.24
N ILE A 300 -2.55 23.27 -1.57
CA ILE A 300 -2.03 24.46 -2.23
C ILE A 300 -0.89 24.07 -3.17
N LEU A 301 0.08 23.29 -2.70
CA LEU A 301 1.20 22.82 -3.51
C LEU A 301 0.71 22.02 -4.74
N TYR A 302 -0.21 21.09 -4.55
CA TYR A 302 -0.81 20.32 -5.64
C TYR A 302 -1.42 21.20 -6.73
N LEU A 303 -2.23 22.19 -6.35
CA LEU A 303 -2.87 23.10 -7.31
C LEU A 303 -1.85 23.95 -8.07
N ASP A 304 -0.81 24.44 -7.40
CA ASP A 304 0.24 25.23 -8.04
C ASP A 304 1.09 24.38 -8.99
N LEU A 305 1.47 23.17 -8.59
CA LEU A 305 2.18 22.21 -9.45
C LEU A 305 1.35 21.83 -10.68
N LEU A 306 0.04 21.60 -10.52
CA LEU A 306 -0.86 21.28 -11.62
C LEU A 306 -0.93 22.40 -12.65
N VAL A 307 -1.05 23.66 -12.22
CA VAL A 307 -1.06 24.84 -13.10
C VAL A 307 0.27 24.98 -13.85
N ARG A 308 1.39 24.60 -13.24
CA ARG A 308 2.73 24.61 -13.84
C ARG A 308 3.04 23.39 -14.70
N GLY A 309 2.10 22.45 -14.85
CA GLY A 309 2.24 21.26 -15.72
C GLY A 309 2.85 20.03 -15.04
N VAL A 310 2.95 20.02 -13.72
CA VAL A 310 3.35 18.83 -12.93
C VAL A 310 2.12 18.23 -12.26
N PHE A 311 1.79 16.99 -12.62
CA PHE A 311 0.65 16.26 -12.06
C PHE A 311 1.15 15.27 -11.01
N ASP A 312 0.81 15.52 -9.76
CA ASP A 312 0.97 14.60 -8.62
C ASP A 312 -0.40 14.21 -8.04
N ALA A 313 -0.46 13.53 -6.93
CA ALA A 313 -1.71 13.33 -6.21
C ALA A 313 -1.89 14.42 -5.14
N GLU A 314 -3.11 14.93 -4.97
CA GLU A 314 -3.48 16.01 -4.03
C GLU A 314 -2.86 15.89 -2.62
N ARG A 315 -2.61 14.66 -2.17
CA ARG A 315 -1.96 14.38 -0.88
C ARG A 315 -0.44 14.41 -0.92
N GLY A 316 0.19 14.97 -1.97
CA GLY A 316 1.65 15.11 -2.10
C GLY A 316 2.38 13.85 -2.57
N MET A 317 1.70 12.90 -3.22
CA MET A 317 2.30 11.67 -3.70
C MET A 317 2.84 11.78 -5.13
N PHE A 318 4.12 11.49 -5.29
CA PHE A 318 4.83 11.42 -6.57
C PHE A 318 5.15 9.96 -6.93
N CYS A 319 4.97 9.60 -8.20
CA CYS A 319 5.16 8.25 -8.70
C CYS A 319 5.95 8.25 -10.01
N MET A 320 7.15 7.69 -10.01
CA MET A 320 7.98 7.59 -11.21
C MET A 320 7.48 6.47 -12.13
N SER A 321 7.63 6.64 -13.43
CA SER A 321 7.24 5.63 -14.43
C SER A 321 8.35 5.38 -15.45
N THR A 322 8.27 4.28 -16.16
CA THR A 322 9.22 3.92 -17.23
C THR A 322 9.15 4.85 -18.46
N ALA A 323 8.05 5.61 -18.60
CA ALA A 323 7.89 6.60 -19.64
C ALA A 323 8.61 7.93 -19.33
N MET A 324 8.96 8.17 -18.05
CA MET A 324 9.68 9.37 -17.63
C MET A 324 11.16 9.24 -17.93
N SER A 325 11.78 10.33 -18.40
CA SER A 325 13.22 10.51 -18.47
C SER A 325 13.74 11.24 -17.22
N ARG A 326 15.06 11.29 -17.08
CA ARG A 326 15.68 12.13 -16.04
C ARG A 326 15.33 13.61 -16.21
N ALA A 327 15.21 14.11 -17.44
CA ALA A 327 14.85 15.49 -17.72
C ALA A 327 13.42 15.81 -17.25
N ASP A 328 12.49 14.85 -17.32
CA ASP A 328 11.13 15.05 -16.78
C ASP A 328 11.15 15.19 -15.25
N VAL A 329 11.99 14.40 -14.57
CA VAL A 329 12.16 14.51 -13.13
C VAL A 329 12.86 15.84 -12.75
N GLU A 330 13.86 16.28 -13.52
CA GLU A 330 14.53 17.57 -13.35
C GLU A 330 13.53 18.75 -13.53
N PHE A 331 12.67 18.68 -14.55
CA PHE A 331 11.58 19.65 -14.73
C PHE A 331 10.65 19.67 -13.51
N GLY A 332 10.23 18.51 -13.02
CA GLY A 332 9.40 18.40 -11.82
C GLY A 332 10.06 19.01 -10.58
N LEU A 333 11.36 18.80 -10.39
CA LEU A 333 12.12 19.37 -9.27
C LEU A 333 12.25 20.89 -9.38
N LEU A 334 12.52 21.43 -10.56
CA LEU A 334 12.59 22.89 -10.78
C LEU A 334 11.23 23.53 -10.49
N THR A 335 10.17 22.94 -11.02
CA THR A 335 8.79 23.40 -10.79
C THR A 335 8.41 23.36 -9.30
N LEU A 336 8.79 22.29 -8.61
CA LEU A 336 8.57 22.15 -7.17
C LEU A 336 9.32 23.23 -6.38
N GLU A 337 10.58 23.54 -6.76
CA GLU A 337 11.34 24.59 -6.09
C GLU A 337 10.71 25.97 -6.26
N GLU A 338 10.22 26.29 -7.47
CA GLU A 338 9.49 27.54 -7.73
C GLU A 338 8.19 27.62 -6.93
N ALA A 339 7.38 26.54 -6.95
CA ALA A 339 6.13 26.47 -6.19
C ALA A 339 6.37 26.66 -4.68
N LEU A 340 7.36 25.98 -4.11
CA LEU A 340 7.70 26.15 -2.70
C LEU A 340 8.23 27.55 -2.37
N LYS A 341 8.99 28.20 -3.28
CA LYS A 341 9.42 29.60 -3.10
C LYS A 341 8.23 30.54 -3.00
N ASP A 342 7.25 30.39 -3.88
CA ASP A 342 6.05 31.21 -3.86
C ASP A 342 5.18 30.96 -2.64
N MET A 343 5.25 29.75 -2.08
CA MET A 343 4.54 29.36 -0.85
C MET A 343 5.23 29.81 0.44
N LEU A 344 6.50 30.25 0.44
CA LEU A 344 7.22 30.61 1.68
C LEU A 344 6.46 31.58 2.60
N PRO A 345 5.77 32.63 2.10
CA PRO A 345 4.99 33.51 2.96
C PRO A 345 3.85 32.80 3.68
N VAL A 346 3.14 31.90 2.96
CA VAL A 346 2.02 31.13 3.52
C VAL A 346 2.54 30.09 4.52
N ILE A 347 3.67 29.44 4.22
CA ILE A 347 4.30 28.48 5.14
C ILE A 347 4.75 29.22 6.42
N ALA A 348 5.30 30.43 6.31
CA ALA A 348 5.72 31.21 7.46
C ALA A 348 4.56 31.61 8.38
N ASP A 349 3.39 31.85 7.82
CA ASP A 349 2.17 32.20 8.58
C ASP A 349 1.51 30.97 9.20
N GLU A 350 1.25 29.91 8.40
CA GLU A 350 0.48 28.75 8.82
C GLU A 350 1.32 27.68 9.56
N ALA A 351 2.60 27.58 9.25
CA ALA A 351 3.48 26.53 9.74
C ALA A 351 4.92 27.03 10.05
N PRO A 352 5.10 28.07 10.87
CA PRO A 352 6.41 28.70 11.10
C PRO A 352 7.48 27.74 11.65
N LYS A 353 7.08 26.60 12.25
CA LYS A 353 7.99 25.56 12.75
C LYS A 353 8.64 24.71 11.64
N LEU A 354 8.24 24.90 10.38
CA LEU A 354 8.86 24.24 9.25
C LEU A 354 10.10 24.97 8.70
N PHE A 355 10.50 26.06 9.29
CA PHE A 355 11.78 26.72 8.99
C PHE A 355 12.88 26.21 9.90
N LEU A 356 14.12 26.08 9.30
CA LEU A 356 15.35 25.67 9.99
C LEU A 356 15.84 26.75 10.97
#